data_a7bfdae55317e1e4a1809603bdb61597
#
_entry.id   a7bfdae55317e1e4a1809603bdb61597
#
_cell.length_a   1.000
_cell.length_b   1.000
_cell.length_c   1.000
_cell.angle_alpha   90.00
_cell.angle_beta   90.00
_cell.angle_gamma   90.00
#
_symmetry.space_group_name_H-M   'P 1'
#
loop_
_entity.id
_entity.type
_entity.pdbx_description
1 polymer ?
#
loop_
_entity_poly.entity_id
_entity_poly.type
_entity_poly.pdbx_seq_one_letter_code
_entity_poly.pdbx_strand_id
1 'polypeptide(L)'
;MRRIKGLVAVLLAVCTVFSVTGCDTVERIKERISQETVDDEKVADENKTEVSNSLSVGLLDFDTFNPLLTKSETVKECMEFVYEPLFELNEKLQAVPILAESYTVSPDGRTIDITLKNNIQWQDGSNFNAYDVSYTFKQIRSGVTNYTSVLANMADYMATGDYTFQIVLNYAVPNFVSLLTFPIVKYQSDMKGNANYIPMGTGPYKYNSQLSTGKLLFSAFDNYHNGRAKIDSLYAYTVPDLQKYESMFEASEIDLMTGRTVDLSEYTPRGSARNNEYITNQMTFIGYNTANPLLSGVETRQGLSNIVDKDSIVNSTIYSRGKASNIPINPSSIFYYDTSTKFKPDEILTTQHLGNDKWGLDNDGKYVRHVGAQKQVLQFEILTNSDSAEKVNIANEVADSYTRFGIPTTVTALPYDEYIARINAKNYDIMIGEIEVSANN
;
A
#
# COMPACT_ATOMS: atom_id res chain seq x y z
N MET A 1 -14.58 -14.42 29.17
CA MET A 1 -15.83 -13.80 29.70
C MET A 1 -16.93 -14.80 30.06
N ARG A 2 -17.18 -15.90 29.36
CA ARG A 2 -18.22 -16.89 29.76
C ARG A 2 -17.91 -17.66 31.04
N ARG A 3 -16.62 -17.95 31.35
CA ARG A 3 -16.22 -18.64 32.60
C ARG A 3 -16.30 -17.74 33.85
N ILE A 4 -16.03 -16.44 33.70
CA ILE A 4 -16.14 -15.48 34.83
C ILE A 4 -17.59 -15.26 35.26
N LYS A 5 -18.56 -15.30 34.33
CA LYS A 5 -19.99 -15.19 34.67
C LYS A 5 -20.51 -16.43 35.42
N GLY A 6 -19.94 -17.61 35.17
CA GLY A 6 -20.28 -18.82 35.92
C GLY A 6 -19.77 -18.79 37.39
N LEU A 7 -18.57 -18.27 37.58
CA LEU A 7 -17.98 -18.16 38.93
C LEU A 7 -18.74 -17.16 39.85
N VAL A 8 -19.16 -16.03 39.29
CA VAL A 8 -19.97 -15.02 40.01
C VAL A 8 -21.36 -15.55 40.37
N ALA A 9 -21.98 -16.35 39.50
CA ALA A 9 -23.28 -16.97 39.77
C ALA A 9 -23.20 -18.04 40.88
N VAL A 10 -22.11 -18.81 40.95
CA VAL A 10 -21.86 -19.79 42.03
C VAL A 10 -21.56 -19.08 43.35
N LEU A 11 -20.83 -17.97 43.35
CA LEU A 11 -20.58 -17.17 44.58
C LEU A 11 -21.87 -16.57 45.15
N LEU A 12 -22.80 -16.09 44.32
CA LEU A 12 -24.08 -15.54 44.74
C LEU A 12 -25.04 -16.65 45.27
N ALA A 13 -25.01 -17.86 44.70
CA ALA A 13 -25.79 -18.97 45.21
C ALA A 13 -25.28 -19.51 46.56
N VAL A 14 -23.97 -19.46 46.80
CA VAL A 14 -23.35 -19.87 48.09
C VAL A 14 -23.65 -18.84 49.21
N CYS A 15 -23.68 -17.55 48.90
CA CYS A 15 -24.01 -16.52 49.89
C CYS A 15 -25.48 -16.53 50.37
N THR A 16 -26.39 -17.11 49.63
CA THR A 16 -27.80 -17.17 50.03
C THR A 16 -28.15 -18.40 50.88
N VAL A 17 -27.29 -19.41 51.00
CA VAL A 17 -27.54 -20.64 51.77
C VAL A 17 -26.93 -20.61 53.18
N PHE A 18 -25.96 -19.71 53.45
CA PHE A 18 -25.22 -19.67 54.73
C PHE A 18 -25.53 -18.44 55.62
N SER A 19 -26.81 -18.09 55.79
CA SER A 19 -27.20 -17.07 56.76
C SER A 19 -27.41 -17.58 58.18
N VAL A 20 -26.96 -18.79 58.53
CA VAL A 20 -27.30 -19.41 59.85
C VAL A 20 -26.08 -20.00 60.63
N THR A 21 -24.83 -19.97 60.17
CA THR A 21 -23.71 -20.50 60.95
C THR A 21 -22.47 -19.62 60.87
N GLY A 22 -22.10 -19.15 62.03
CA GLY A 22 -20.86 -18.63 62.61
C GLY A 22 -19.77 -17.98 61.70
N CYS A 23 -19.27 -16.83 62.19
CA CYS A 23 -18.21 -15.98 61.62
C CYS A 23 -16.90 -16.71 61.22
N ASP A 24 -16.55 -17.82 61.88
CA ASP A 24 -15.30 -18.57 61.64
C ASP A 24 -15.21 -19.27 60.26
N THR A 25 -16.35 -19.63 59.69
CA THR A 25 -16.37 -20.33 58.40
C THR A 25 -16.18 -19.38 57.22
N VAL A 26 -16.61 -18.14 57.35
CA VAL A 26 -16.46 -17.10 56.34
C VAL A 26 -15.01 -16.60 56.23
N GLU A 27 -14.30 -16.52 57.36
CA GLU A 27 -12.85 -16.16 57.35
C GLU A 27 -11.99 -17.25 56.75
N ARG A 28 -12.24 -18.53 57.05
CA ARG A 28 -11.53 -19.65 56.41
C ARG A 28 -11.78 -19.77 54.92
N ILE A 29 -12.96 -19.39 54.45
CA ILE A 29 -13.29 -19.36 53.02
C ILE A 29 -12.58 -18.17 52.34
N LYS A 30 -12.50 -17.00 53.01
CA LYS A 30 -11.74 -15.85 52.51
C LYS A 30 -10.24 -16.12 52.42
N GLU A 31 -9.67 -16.81 53.41
CA GLU A 31 -8.25 -17.20 53.41
C GLU A 31 -7.96 -18.23 52.29
N ARG A 32 -8.86 -19.21 52.03
CA ARG A 32 -8.70 -20.14 50.91
C ARG A 32 -8.84 -19.46 49.55
N ILE A 33 -9.79 -18.54 49.42
CA ILE A 33 -9.98 -17.81 48.17
C ILE A 33 -8.76 -16.88 47.91
N SER A 34 -8.18 -16.26 48.95
CA SER A 34 -6.97 -15.46 48.75
C SER A 34 -5.72 -16.31 48.50
N GLN A 35 -5.63 -17.55 49.02
CA GLN A 35 -4.57 -18.46 48.68
C GLN A 35 -4.73 -19.02 47.26
N GLU A 36 -5.94 -19.39 46.84
CA GLU A 36 -6.16 -19.85 45.42
C GLU A 36 -5.93 -18.74 44.40
N THR A 37 -6.25 -17.47 44.73
CA THR A 37 -5.95 -16.34 43.83
C THR A 37 -4.46 -15.97 43.81
N VAL A 38 -3.71 -16.20 44.90
CA VAL A 38 -2.25 -15.98 44.95
C VAL A 38 -1.52 -17.14 44.23
N ASP A 39 -2.03 -18.37 44.31
CA ASP A 39 -1.46 -19.49 43.58
C ASP A 39 -1.79 -19.43 42.06
N ASP A 40 -2.98 -18.94 41.70
CA ASP A 40 -3.31 -18.68 40.27
C ASP A 40 -2.50 -17.51 39.71
N GLU A 41 -2.19 -16.45 40.47
CA GLU A 41 -1.27 -15.40 40.00
C GLU A 41 0.17 -15.91 39.90
N LYS A 42 0.63 -16.78 40.81
CA LYS A 42 1.96 -17.40 40.70
C LYS A 42 2.05 -18.41 39.53
N VAL A 43 1.01 -19.21 39.32
CA VAL A 43 0.96 -20.15 38.19
C VAL A 43 0.83 -19.41 36.86
N ALA A 44 0.16 -18.22 36.84
CA ALA A 44 0.10 -17.37 35.65
C ALA A 44 1.44 -16.67 35.36
N ASP A 45 2.28 -16.42 36.39
CA ASP A 45 3.60 -15.81 36.23
C ASP A 45 4.69 -16.83 35.89
N GLU A 46 4.53 -18.12 36.26
CA GLU A 46 5.42 -19.21 35.86
C GLU A 46 5.11 -19.75 34.44
N ASN A 47 3.94 -19.47 33.86
CA ASN A 47 3.56 -19.73 32.48
C ASN A 47 3.58 -18.48 31.58
N LYS A 48 4.27 -17.42 31.98
CA LYS A 48 4.76 -16.44 31.02
C LYS A 48 5.77 -17.18 30.13
N THR A 49 5.28 -17.78 29.03
CA THR A 49 6.09 -17.93 27.82
C THR A 49 6.81 -16.61 27.66
N GLU A 50 8.14 -16.59 27.76
CA GLU A 50 8.93 -15.41 27.41
C GLU A 50 8.40 -14.95 26.07
N VAL A 51 7.67 -13.85 26.05
CA VAL A 51 7.23 -13.24 24.81
C VAL A 51 8.53 -12.91 24.11
N SER A 52 8.85 -13.65 23.07
CA SER A 52 10.02 -13.41 22.24
C SER A 52 10.02 -11.93 21.91
N ASN A 53 10.99 -11.15 22.38
CA ASN A 53 11.13 -9.73 22.03
C ASN A 53 11.70 -9.59 20.63
N SER A 54 11.06 -10.32 19.69
CA SER A 54 11.46 -10.38 18.29
C SER A 54 10.22 -10.37 17.39
N LEU A 55 10.41 -9.87 16.18
CA LEU A 55 9.43 -9.89 15.09
C LEU A 55 10.02 -10.64 13.91
N SER A 56 9.25 -11.52 13.27
CA SER A 56 9.64 -12.30 12.10
C SER A 56 8.82 -11.88 10.88
N VAL A 57 9.49 -11.60 9.75
CA VAL A 57 8.86 -11.18 8.50
C VAL A 57 9.32 -12.03 7.33
N GLY A 58 8.49 -12.19 6.31
CA GLY A 58 8.85 -12.86 5.05
C GLY A 58 9.23 -11.83 3.98
N LEU A 59 10.26 -12.14 3.19
CA LEU A 59 10.71 -11.36 2.04
C LEU A 59 10.37 -12.16 0.77
N LEU A 60 9.23 -11.86 0.17
CA LEU A 60 8.79 -12.46 -1.07
C LEU A 60 9.54 -11.83 -2.25
N ASP A 61 9.93 -12.64 -3.24
CA ASP A 61 10.64 -12.19 -4.45
C ASP A 61 11.89 -11.36 -4.14
N PHE A 62 12.67 -11.80 -3.16
CA PHE A 62 13.87 -11.10 -2.72
C PHE A 62 14.86 -10.89 -3.88
N ASP A 63 15.24 -9.64 -4.11
CA ASP A 63 16.21 -9.22 -5.12
C ASP A 63 17.45 -8.55 -4.51
N THR A 64 17.30 -7.48 -3.76
CA THR A 64 18.37 -6.71 -3.13
C THR A 64 17.87 -5.92 -1.94
N PHE A 65 18.73 -5.69 -0.93
CA PHE A 65 18.46 -4.73 0.15
C PHE A 65 18.74 -3.26 -0.21
N ASN A 66 19.15 -2.99 -1.46
CA ASN A 66 19.33 -1.61 -1.87
C ASN A 66 17.96 -0.92 -1.99
N PRO A 67 17.61 0.04 -1.10
CA PRO A 67 16.26 0.58 -1.00
C PRO A 67 15.84 1.40 -2.22
N LEU A 68 16.82 1.88 -3.02
CA LEU A 68 16.53 2.62 -4.26
C LEU A 68 16.30 1.72 -5.47
N LEU A 69 16.67 0.43 -5.40
CA LEU A 69 16.72 -0.49 -6.55
C LEU A 69 15.78 -1.69 -6.41
N THR A 70 15.45 -2.12 -5.19
CA THR A 70 14.58 -3.29 -4.97
C THR A 70 13.22 -3.10 -5.62
N LYS A 71 12.75 -4.14 -6.30
CA LYS A 71 11.41 -4.23 -6.91
C LYS A 71 10.43 -5.01 -6.04
N SER A 72 10.95 -5.78 -5.07
CA SER A 72 10.13 -6.54 -4.13
C SER A 72 9.46 -5.61 -3.13
N GLU A 73 8.12 -5.66 -3.04
CA GLU A 73 7.36 -4.84 -2.10
C GLU A 73 7.67 -5.21 -0.65
N THR A 74 7.75 -6.52 -0.32
CA THR A 74 8.08 -6.96 1.04
C THR A 74 9.50 -6.58 1.47
N VAL A 75 10.44 -6.49 0.52
CA VAL A 75 11.79 -5.97 0.80
C VAL A 75 11.75 -4.46 1.02
N LYS A 76 10.99 -3.69 0.23
CA LYS A 76 10.79 -2.24 0.46
C LYS A 76 10.25 -1.98 1.86
N GLU A 77 9.18 -2.68 2.25
CA GLU A 77 8.57 -2.60 3.58
C GLU A 77 9.57 -2.98 4.70
N CYS A 78 10.38 -4.03 4.50
CA CYS A 78 11.44 -4.38 5.45
C CYS A 78 12.53 -3.29 5.54
N MET A 79 12.84 -2.64 4.43
CA MET A 79 13.87 -1.57 4.41
C MET A 79 13.38 -0.27 5.05
N GLU A 80 12.08 -0.05 5.25
CA GLU A 80 11.53 1.06 6.06
C GLU A 80 11.95 0.97 7.53
N PHE A 81 12.26 -0.24 8.03
CA PHE A 81 12.85 -0.38 9.37
C PHE A 81 14.32 0.04 9.44
N VAL A 82 15.00 0.13 8.31
CA VAL A 82 16.45 0.40 8.23
C VAL A 82 16.73 1.82 7.74
N TYR A 83 15.95 2.31 6.77
CA TYR A 83 16.13 3.61 6.13
C TYR A 83 14.97 4.54 6.43
N GLU A 84 15.25 5.82 6.42
CA GLU A 84 14.23 6.86 6.59
C GLU A 84 14.27 7.85 5.42
N PRO A 85 13.10 8.42 5.04
CA PRO A 85 12.97 9.48 4.05
C PRO A 85 13.16 10.87 4.69
N LEU A 86 13.18 11.91 3.86
CA LEU A 86 13.07 13.29 4.35
C LEU A 86 11.70 13.56 4.99
N PHE A 87 10.63 13.03 4.36
CA PHE A 87 9.25 13.16 4.81
C PHE A 87 8.53 11.82 4.65
N GLU A 88 7.58 11.55 5.54
CA GLU A 88 6.58 10.49 5.39
C GLU A 88 5.20 11.09 5.14
N LEU A 89 4.25 10.27 4.71
CA LEU A 89 2.86 10.67 4.56
C LEU A 89 2.05 10.19 5.75
N ASN A 90 1.28 11.08 6.38
CA ASN A 90 0.28 10.69 7.37
C ASN A 90 -0.95 10.05 6.69
N GLU A 91 -1.95 9.62 7.48
CA GLU A 91 -3.19 9.00 7.00
C GLU A 91 -3.99 9.88 6.01
N LYS A 92 -3.72 11.19 5.99
CA LYS A 92 -4.33 12.16 5.07
C LYS A 92 -3.45 12.50 3.86
N LEU A 93 -2.38 11.74 3.67
CA LEU A 93 -1.35 11.94 2.64
C LEU A 93 -0.67 13.32 2.70
N GLN A 94 -0.55 13.87 3.89
CA GLN A 94 0.20 15.10 4.13
C GLN A 94 1.63 14.76 4.55
N ALA A 95 2.61 15.49 4.03
CA ALA A 95 4.01 15.31 4.37
C ALA A 95 4.29 15.65 5.84
N VAL A 96 4.88 14.71 6.55
CA VAL A 96 5.35 14.85 7.95
C VAL A 96 6.87 14.73 7.95
N PRO A 97 7.61 15.69 8.53
CA PRO A 97 9.07 15.65 8.56
C PRO A 97 9.61 14.45 9.36
N ILE A 98 10.56 13.70 8.78
CA ILE A 98 11.30 12.60 9.43
C ILE A 98 12.78 12.97 9.58
N LEU A 99 13.59 12.92 8.52
CA LEU A 99 14.98 13.41 8.53
C LEU A 99 15.03 14.93 8.36
N ALA A 100 14.03 15.52 7.71
CA ALA A 100 13.81 16.95 7.73
C ALA A 100 13.32 17.40 9.13
N GLU A 101 13.65 18.63 9.52
CA GLU A 101 13.08 19.34 10.66
C GLU A 101 11.94 20.25 10.19
N SER A 102 12.17 20.99 9.10
CA SER A 102 11.22 21.95 8.53
C SER A 102 11.54 22.23 7.06
N TYR A 103 10.62 22.93 6.40
CA TYR A 103 10.85 23.45 5.05
C TYR A 103 10.13 24.78 4.83
N THR A 104 10.61 25.55 3.86
CA THR A 104 9.95 26.74 3.35
C THR A 104 9.89 26.70 1.83
N VAL A 105 8.85 27.34 1.27
CA VAL A 105 8.65 27.43 -0.19
C VAL A 105 8.66 28.90 -0.58
N SER A 106 9.43 29.22 -1.62
CA SER A 106 9.49 30.59 -2.16
C SER A 106 8.10 31.06 -2.66
N PRO A 107 7.86 32.38 -2.74
CA PRO A 107 6.57 32.94 -3.19
C PRO A 107 6.15 32.49 -4.60
N ASP A 108 7.11 32.18 -5.46
CA ASP A 108 6.86 31.67 -6.82
C ASP A 108 6.64 30.15 -6.86
N GLY A 109 6.74 29.45 -5.70
CA GLY A 109 6.51 28.03 -5.56
C GLY A 109 7.60 27.15 -6.15
N ARG A 110 8.74 27.72 -6.56
CA ARG A 110 9.78 26.97 -7.30
C ARG A 110 11.01 26.60 -6.50
N THR A 111 11.29 27.31 -5.42
CA THR A 111 12.43 27.01 -4.54
C THR A 111 11.91 26.48 -3.22
N ILE A 112 12.47 25.36 -2.79
CA ILE A 112 12.12 24.69 -1.53
C ILE A 112 13.40 24.59 -0.73
N ASP A 113 13.45 25.28 0.41
CA ASP A 113 14.55 25.21 1.36
C ASP A 113 14.16 24.27 2.49
N ILE A 114 14.96 23.24 2.72
CA ILE A 114 14.74 22.20 3.72
C ILE A 114 15.82 22.31 4.79
N THR A 115 15.39 22.41 6.03
CA THR A 115 16.28 22.27 7.21
C THR A 115 16.25 20.83 7.67
N LEU A 116 17.39 20.22 7.87
CA LEU A 116 17.55 18.83 8.33
C LEU A 116 17.76 18.79 9.84
N LYS A 117 17.34 17.71 10.49
CA LYS A 117 17.67 17.44 11.89
C LYS A 117 19.17 17.20 12.03
N ASN A 118 19.78 17.74 13.08
CA ASN A 118 21.24 17.70 13.28
C ASN A 118 21.71 16.65 14.31
N ASN A 119 20.76 15.89 14.88
CA ASN A 119 21.02 14.88 15.92
C ASN A 119 20.86 13.44 15.40
N ILE A 120 20.85 13.23 14.09
CA ILE A 120 20.66 11.91 13.49
C ILE A 120 22.02 11.27 13.20
N GLN A 121 22.13 9.99 13.54
CA GLN A 121 23.29 9.17 13.24
C GLN A 121 22.94 8.02 12.30
N TRP A 122 23.86 7.72 11.42
CA TRP A 122 23.86 6.45 10.69
C TRP A 122 24.15 5.29 11.66
N GLN A 123 23.74 4.09 11.30
CA GLN A 123 23.95 2.88 12.13
C GLN A 123 25.42 2.51 12.37
N ASP A 124 26.37 3.14 11.68
CA ASP A 124 27.81 3.04 11.95
C ASP A 124 28.33 4.13 12.91
N GLY A 125 27.45 5.01 13.42
CA GLY A 125 27.79 6.09 14.35
C GLY A 125 28.23 7.39 13.69
N SER A 126 28.36 7.48 12.38
CA SER A 126 28.63 8.74 11.68
C SER A 126 27.39 9.62 11.62
N ASN A 127 27.56 10.94 11.51
CA ASN A 127 26.44 11.88 11.47
C ASN A 127 25.79 11.92 10.07
N PHE A 128 24.46 11.96 10.04
CA PHE A 128 23.67 12.30 8.86
C PHE A 128 23.78 13.79 8.56
N ASN A 129 23.86 14.16 7.27
CA ASN A 129 23.91 15.55 6.84
C ASN A 129 23.39 15.75 5.40
N ALA A 130 23.41 17.00 4.91
CA ALA A 130 22.90 17.37 3.60
C ALA A 130 23.69 16.78 2.41
N TYR A 131 24.90 16.32 2.61
CA TYR A 131 25.68 15.64 1.55
C TYR A 131 25.13 14.22 1.28
N ASP A 132 24.57 13.55 2.29
CA ASP A 132 23.88 12.27 2.12
C ASP A 132 22.62 12.45 1.25
N VAL A 133 21.86 13.52 1.52
CA VAL A 133 20.69 13.90 0.70
C VAL A 133 21.12 14.19 -0.74
N SER A 134 22.15 15.04 -0.94
CA SER A 134 22.67 15.34 -2.27
C SER A 134 23.13 14.10 -3.02
N TYR A 135 23.78 13.16 -2.32
CA TYR A 135 24.22 11.90 -2.90
C TYR A 135 23.03 11.04 -3.34
N THR A 136 22.00 10.91 -2.49
CA THR A 136 20.78 10.16 -2.82
C THR A 136 20.09 10.72 -4.05
N PHE A 137 19.89 12.05 -4.11
CA PHE A 137 19.31 12.71 -5.28
C PHE A 137 20.13 12.48 -6.55
N LYS A 138 21.46 12.49 -6.44
CA LYS A 138 22.36 12.16 -7.56
C LYS A 138 22.16 10.73 -8.05
N GLN A 139 22.02 9.75 -7.14
CA GLN A 139 21.76 8.36 -7.51
C GLN A 139 20.41 8.21 -8.21
N ILE A 140 19.35 8.82 -7.68
CA ILE A 140 18.03 8.81 -8.30
C ILE A 140 18.06 9.45 -9.68
N ARG A 141 18.70 10.61 -9.85
CA ARG A 141 18.82 11.32 -11.12
C ARG A 141 19.64 10.55 -12.16
N SER A 142 20.49 9.61 -11.76
CA SER A 142 21.25 8.76 -12.68
C SER A 142 20.37 7.85 -13.56
N GLY A 143 19.08 7.72 -13.26
CA GLY A 143 18.12 6.99 -14.04
C GLY A 143 18.08 5.48 -13.79
N VAL A 144 18.77 4.99 -12.76
CA VAL A 144 18.86 3.55 -12.44
C VAL A 144 17.92 3.14 -11.29
N THR A 145 17.16 4.08 -10.71
CA THR A 145 16.35 3.82 -9.51
C THR A 145 14.85 3.82 -9.80
N ASN A 146 14.06 3.27 -8.86
CA ASN A 146 12.60 3.27 -8.93
C ASN A 146 11.98 4.67 -8.76
N TYR A 147 12.76 5.66 -8.31
CA TYR A 147 12.28 7.00 -7.94
C TYR A 147 12.63 8.10 -8.97
N THR A 148 13.12 7.72 -10.14
CA THR A 148 13.60 8.68 -11.17
C THR A 148 12.52 9.67 -11.61
N SER A 149 11.26 9.25 -11.69
CA SER A 149 10.13 10.10 -12.07
C SER A 149 9.86 11.23 -11.07
N VAL A 150 10.16 11.03 -9.77
CA VAL A 150 9.96 12.03 -8.71
C VAL A 150 10.80 13.29 -8.98
N LEU A 151 11.99 13.12 -9.55
CA LEU A 151 12.92 14.22 -9.84
C LEU A 151 12.71 14.86 -11.22
N ALA A 152 11.72 14.41 -12.00
CA ALA A 152 11.51 14.88 -13.39
C ALA A 152 11.28 16.40 -13.50
N ASN A 153 10.63 17.02 -12.49
CA ASN A 153 10.39 18.47 -12.46
C ASN A 153 11.50 19.26 -11.78
N MET A 154 12.56 18.64 -11.30
CA MET A 154 13.67 19.36 -10.66
C MET A 154 14.61 19.97 -11.69
N ALA A 155 14.82 21.28 -11.59
CA ALA A 155 15.87 21.99 -12.31
C ALA A 155 17.23 21.74 -11.67
N ASP A 156 17.31 21.90 -10.32
CA ASP A 156 18.54 21.74 -9.57
C ASP A 156 18.26 21.36 -8.10
N TYR A 157 19.30 20.89 -7.41
CA TYR A 157 19.30 20.64 -5.97
C TYR A 157 20.73 20.77 -5.40
N MET A 158 20.87 21.23 -4.17
CA MET A 158 22.18 21.38 -3.55
C MET A 158 22.11 21.38 -2.01
N ALA A 159 23.19 20.92 -1.39
CA ALA A 159 23.46 21.20 0.01
C ALA A 159 23.92 22.65 0.12
N THR A 160 23.22 23.49 0.86
CA THR A 160 23.56 24.90 1.11
C THR A 160 24.31 25.09 2.43
N GLY A 161 24.42 24.03 3.22
CA GLY A 161 25.16 23.90 4.47
C GLY A 161 25.10 22.46 4.95
N ASP A 162 25.67 22.15 6.10
CA ASP A 162 25.73 20.79 6.63
C ASP A 162 24.31 20.23 6.91
N TYR A 163 23.37 21.09 7.32
CA TYR A 163 21.99 20.71 7.65
C TYR A 163 20.95 21.52 6.88
N THR A 164 21.32 22.05 5.74
CA THR A 164 20.40 22.78 4.86
C THR A 164 20.52 22.30 3.43
N PHE A 165 19.37 22.06 2.81
CA PHE A 165 19.26 21.50 1.47
C PHE A 165 18.24 22.29 0.66
N GLN A 166 18.56 22.65 -0.56
CA GLN A 166 17.69 23.41 -1.44
C GLN A 166 17.33 22.59 -2.68
N ILE A 167 16.07 22.69 -3.09
CA ILE A 167 15.54 22.14 -4.33
C ILE A 167 15.00 23.29 -5.17
N VAL A 168 15.31 23.30 -6.46
CA VAL A 168 14.77 24.24 -7.45
C VAL A 168 13.97 23.47 -8.50
N LEU A 169 12.71 23.86 -8.72
CA LEU A 169 11.80 23.24 -9.66
C LEU A 169 11.75 24.01 -10.99
N ASN A 170 11.50 23.32 -12.10
CA ASN A 170 11.26 23.94 -13.42
C ASN A 170 9.97 24.75 -13.42
N TYR A 171 8.94 24.25 -12.73
CA TYR A 171 7.65 24.94 -12.49
C TYR A 171 7.12 24.58 -11.10
N ALA A 172 6.28 25.45 -10.55
CA ALA A 172 5.69 25.23 -9.24
C ALA A 172 4.83 23.96 -9.21
N VAL A 173 5.05 23.13 -8.20
CA VAL A 173 4.22 21.93 -7.91
C VAL A 173 3.69 22.07 -6.49
N PRO A 174 2.39 22.23 -6.31
CA PRO A 174 1.80 22.27 -4.97
C PRO A 174 2.20 21.03 -4.16
N ASN A 175 2.52 21.24 -2.89
CA ASN A 175 2.86 20.14 -1.95
C ASN A 175 4.00 19.20 -2.44
N PHE A 176 4.98 19.71 -3.19
CA PHE A 176 6.08 18.92 -3.76
C PHE A 176 6.82 18.06 -2.71
N VAL A 177 6.89 18.51 -1.47
CA VAL A 177 7.56 17.78 -0.38
C VAL A 177 6.94 16.42 -0.08
N SER A 178 5.66 16.21 -0.41
CA SER A 178 5.00 14.90 -0.28
C SER A 178 5.53 13.83 -1.25
N LEU A 179 6.33 14.22 -2.24
CA LEU A 179 7.04 13.29 -3.13
C LEU A 179 8.40 12.86 -2.58
N LEU A 180 8.89 13.51 -1.51
CA LEU A 180 10.21 13.24 -0.93
C LEU A 180 10.14 12.13 0.14
N THR A 181 9.45 11.06 -0.19
CA THR A 181 9.19 9.89 0.67
C THR A 181 10.12 8.71 0.37
N PHE A 182 11.06 8.89 -0.55
CA PHE A 182 12.05 7.86 -0.85
C PHE A 182 13.15 7.81 0.20
N PRO A 183 13.71 6.60 0.45
CA PRO A 183 14.75 6.40 1.46
C PRO A 183 16.02 7.19 1.11
N ILE A 184 16.62 7.81 2.13
CA ILE A 184 17.92 8.47 2.00
C ILE A 184 19.02 7.43 2.26
N VAL A 185 20.03 7.39 1.37
CA VAL A 185 21.21 6.52 1.49
C VAL A 185 22.44 7.32 1.85
N LYS A 186 23.36 6.70 2.59
CA LYS A 186 24.58 7.33 3.05
C LYS A 186 25.49 7.73 1.89
N TYR A 187 26.17 8.85 2.03
CA TYR A 187 27.18 9.31 1.07
C TYR A 187 28.24 8.23 0.81
N GLN A 188 28.54 8.00 -0.47
CA GLN A 188 29.46 6.97 -0.96
C GLN A 188 29.06 5.50 -0.62
N SER A 189 27.82 5.25 -0.22
CA SER A 189 27.35 3.87 -0.11
C SER A 189 27.45 3.12 -1.43
N ASP A 190 27.68 1.82 -1.36
CA ASP A 190 27.66 0.96 -2.56
C ASP A 190 26.24 0.92 -3.14
N MET A 191 26.08 1.32 -4.40
CA MET A 191 24.78 1.34 -5.09
C MET A 191 24.54 0.12 -5.96
N LYS A 192 25.24 -1.01 -5.69
CA LYS A 192 24.99 -2.25 -6.42
C LYS A 192 23.63 -2.84 -6.05
N GLY A 193 22.88 -3.21 -7.07
CA GLY A 193 21.57 -3.87 -6.93
C GLY A 193 21.68 -5.40 -6.89
N ASN A 194 22.53 -5.95 -6.03
CA ASN A 194 22.68 -7.40 -5.88
C ASN A 194 22.33 -7.88 -4.47
N ALA A 195 22.14 -9.18 -4.31
CA ALA A 195 21.77 -9.80 -3.03
C ALA A 195 22.83 -9.64 -1.91
N ASN A 196 24.05 -9.21 -2.24
CA ASN A 196 25.13 -8.98 -1.28
C ASN A 196 25.22 -7.54 -0.79
N TYR A 197 24.26 -6.68 -1.16
CA TYR A 197 24.19 -5.33 -0.63
C TYR A 197 23.93 -5.37 0.88
N ILE A 198 24.77 -4.67 1.65
CA ILE A 198 24.65 -4.57 3.10
C ILE A 198 23.92 -3.26 3.41
N PRO A 199 22.68 -3.33 3.93
CA PRO A 199 21.93 -2.13 4.24
C PRO A 199 22.51 -1.39 5.45
N MET A 200 22.58 -0.06 5.35
CA MET A 200 23.00 0.84 6.41
C MET A 200 22.20 2.13 6.33
N GLY A 201 21.31 2.31 7.27
CA GLY A 201 20.36 3.43 7.32
C GLY A 201 20.48 4.26 8.59
N THR A 202 19.47 5.09 8.80
CA THR A 202 19.26 5.91 10.00
C THR A 202 18.12 5.37 10.86
N GLY A 203 17.37 4.39 10.36
CA GLY A 203 16.16 3.86 10.95
C GLY A 203 16.35 3.01 12.21
N PRO A 204 15.25 2.55 12.82
CA PRO A 204 15.23 1.91 14.13
C PRO A 204 15.92 0.54 14.20
N TYR A 205 16.17 -0.13 13.07
CA TYR A 205 16.81 -1.45 13.03
C TYR A 205 18.04 -1.47 12.15
N LYS A 206 19.10 -2.09 12.68
CA LYS A 206 20.39 -2.27 12.02
C LYS A 206 20.56 -3.71 11.57
N TYR A 207 20.95 -3.90 10.30
CA TYR A 207 21.33 -5.22 9.80
C TYR A 207 22.61 -5.73 10.48
N ASN A 208 22.58 -6.95 10.97
CA ASN A 208 23.73 -7.57 11.63
C ASN A 208 24.40 -8.61 10.74
N SER A 209 23.66 -9.62 10.34
CA SER A 209 24.22 -10.75 9.60
C SER A 209 23.14 -11.69 9.06
N GLN A 210 23.54 -12.55 8.15
CA GLN A 210 22.79 -13.76 7.85
C GLN A 210 23.19 -14.88 8.81
N LEU A 211 22.22 -15.48 9.48
CA LEU A 211 22.45 -16.62 10.37
C LEU A 211 22.68 -17.90 9.57
N SER A 212 23.30 -18.91 10.21
CA SER A 212 23.54 -20.23 9.59
C SER A 212 22.27 -20.94 9.11
N THR A 213 21.09 -20.55 9.64
CA THR A 213 19.77 -21.04 9.23
C THR A 213 19.22 -20.37 7.97
N GLY A 214 19.95 -19.42 7.38
CA GLY A 214 19.46 -18.61 6.26
C GLY A 214 18.62 -17.40 6.68
N LYS A 215 18.28 -17.27 7.96
CA LYS A 215 17.58 -16.10 8.49
C LYS A 215 18.49 -14.86 8.45
N LEU A 216 17.90 -13.73 8.16
CA LEU A 216 18.56 -12.43 8.25
C LEU A 216 18.20 -11.79 9.58
N LEU A 217 19.20 -11.29 10.30
CA LEU A 217 19.03 -10.67 11.61
C LEU A 217 19.25 -9.17 11.52
N PHE A 218 18.30 -8.45 12.06
CA PHE A 218 18.40 -7.01 12.34
C PHE A 218 18.21 -6.81 13.84
N SER A 219 18.98 -5.94 14.46
CA SER A 219 18.82 -5.57 15.88
C SER A 219 18.36 -4.14 16.02
N ALA A 220 17.64 -3.84 17.10
CA ALA A 220 17.27 -2.49 17.44
C ALA A 220 18.53 -1.60 17.52
N PHE A 221 18.44 -0.41 16.93
CA PHE A 221 19.52 0.59 16.94
C PHE A 221 19.41 1.45 18.20
N ASP A 222 20.37 1.31 19.11
CA ASP A 222 20.33 1.96 20.43
C ASP A 222 20.34 3.50 20.35
N ASN A 223 21.05 4.05 19.34
CA ASN A 223 21.16 5.49 19.14
C ASN A 223 20.11 6.04 18.13
N TYR A 224 19.00 5.31 17.91
CA TYR A 224 17.94 5.80 17.04
C TYR A 224 17.37 7.12 17.55
N HIS A 225 17.30 8.14 16.70
CA HIS A 225 16.98 9.52 17.09
C HIS A 225 15.57 9.70 17.70
N ASN A 226 14.61 8.80 17.41
CA ASN A 226 13.28 8.78 17.99
C ASN A 226 13.16 7.82 19.19
N GLY A 227 14.28 7.35 19.75
CA GLY A 227 14.33 6.39 20.83
C GLY A 227 14.37 4.94 20.34
N ARG A 228 15.06 4.09 21.11
CA ARG A 228 15.27 2.68 20.78
C ARG A 228 13.94 1.95 20.55
N ALA A 229 13.87 1.12 19.52
CA ALA A 229 12.71 0.27 19.25
C ALA A 229 12.43 -0.67 20.45
N LYS A 230 11.15 -0.94 20.71
CA LYS A 230 10.72 -1.81 21.82
C LYS A 230 11.00 -3.30 21.55
N ILE A 231 10.98 -3.71 20.28
CA ILE A 231 11.32 -5.07 19.85
C ILE A 231 12.82 -5.10 19.61
N ASP A 232 13.55 -6.04 20.24
CA ASP A 232 14.99 -6.08 20.21
C ASP A 232 15.55 -6.62 18.88
N SER A 233 14.84 -7.57 18.26
CA SER A 233 15.30 -8.26 17.07
C SER A 233 14.22 -8.38 16.00
N LEU A 234 14.58 -8.11 14.75
CA LEU A 234 13.78 -8.39 13.58
C LEU A 234 14.46 -9.52 12.79
N TYR A 235 13.73 -10.58 12.53
CA TYR A 235 14.16 -11.69 11.69
C TYR A 235 13.46 -11.61 10.34
N ALA A 236 14.21 -11.65 9.24
CA ALA A 236 13.64 -11.72 7.91
C ALA A 236 14.01 -13.05 7.23
N TYR A 237 13.05 -13.62 6.52
CA TYR A 237 13.19 -14.88 5.78
C TYR A 237 12.99 -14.63 4.31
N THR A 238 13.91 -15.06 3.45
CA THR A 238 13.65 -15.09 2.01
C THR A 238 12.64 -16.20 1.70
N VAL A 239 11.56 -15.85 1.02
CA VAL A 239 10.44 -16.75 0.73
C VAL A 239 10.31 -16.89 -0.79
N PRO A 240 10.27 -18.12 -1.33
CA PRO A 240 10.34 -18.34 -2.78
C PRO A 240 9.06 -17.99 -3.53
N ASP A 241 7.90 -18.07 -2.88
CA ASP A 241 6.60 -17.88 -3.51
C ASP A 241 5.51 -17.52 -2.48
N LEU A 242 4.36 -17.06 -3.00
CA LEU A 242 3.21 -16.65 -2.19
C LEU A 242 2.66 -17.81 -1.34
N GLN A 243 2.58 -19.03 -1.87
CA GLN A 243 2.05 -20.17 -1.14
C GLN A 243 2.91 -20.51 0.09
N LYS A 244 4.24 -20.44 -0.04
CA LYS A 244 5.14 -20.61 1.11
C LYS A 244 5.01 -19.46 2.09
N TYR A 245 4.85 -18.22 1.61
CA TYR A 245 4.64 -17.03 2.45
C TYR A 245 3.40 -17.17 3.34
N GLU A 246 2.27 -17.56 2.75
CA GLU A 246 1.02 -17.84 3.44
C GLU A 246 1.16 -18.98 4.46
N SER A 247 1.76 -20.10 4.05
CA SER A 247 2.00 -21.26 4.92
C SER A 247 2.86 -20.91 6.13
N MET A 248 3.86 -20.04 5.99
CA MET A 248 4.71 -19.58 7.10
C MET A 248 3.93 -18.72 8.09
N PHE A 249 3.03 -17.87 7.60
CA PHE A 249 2.15 -17.08 8.46
C PHE A 249 1.14 -17.95 9.21
N GLU A 250 0.50 -18.91 8.55
CA GLU A 250 -0.41 -19.87 9.18
C GLU A 250 0.31 -20.73 10.24
N ALA A 251 1.56 -21.11 9.99
CA ALA A 251 2.39 -21.85 10.93
C ALA A 251 2.96 -20.99 12.08
N SER A 252 2.72 -19.66 12.05
CA SER A 252 3.34 -18.69 12.96
C SER A 252 4.87 -18.70 12.93
N GLU A 253 5.45 -19.00 11.76
CA GLU A 253 6.89 -18.88 11.49
C GLU A 253 7.27 -17.42 11.19
N ILE A 254 6.32 -16.63 10.66
CA ILE A 254 6.38 -15.17 10.51
C ILE A 254 5.20 -14.54 11.26
N ASP A 255 5.45 -13.37 11.83
CA ASP A 255 4.50 -12.64 12.68
C ASP A 255 3.68 -11.60 11.90
N LEU A 256 4.18 -11.17 10.75
CA LEU A 256 3.58 -10.17 9.89
C LEU A 256 3.54 -10.66 8.45
N MET A 257 2.36 -10.59 7.86
CA MET A 257 2.15 -10.79 6.43
C MET A 257 1.48 -9.55 5.85
N THR A 258 2.05 -9.04 4.76
CA THR A 258 1.50 -7.93 4.00
C THR A 258 1.09 -8.42 2.62
N GLY A 259 0.04 -7.85 2.05
CA GLY A 259 -0.41 -8.24 0.72
C GLY A 259 -1.56 -7.36 0.24
N ARG A 260 -1.63 -7.16 -1.06
CA ARG A 260 -2.67 -6.34 -1.70
C ARG A 260 -3.85 -7.18 -2.18
N THR A 261 -3.59 -8.43 -2.55
CA THR A 261 -4.55 -9.33 -3.22
C THR A 261 -4.87 -10.58 -2.41
N VAL A 262 -4.23 -10.75 -1.25
CA VAL A 262 -4.45 -11.94 -0.41
C VAL A 262 -5.74 -11.78 0.37
N ASP A 263 -6.64 -12.75 0.26
CA ASP A 263 -7.82 -12.82 1.13
C ASP A 263 -7.43 -13.30 2.54
N LEU A 264 -6.98 -12.36 3.36
CA LEU A 264 -6.60 -12.64 4.75
C LEU A 264 -7.77 -13.13 5.62
N SER A 265 -9.03 -12.99 5.17
CA SER A 265 -10.19 -13.49 5.91
C SER A 265 -10.27 -15.02 5.91
N GLU A 266 -9.67 -15.69 4.93
CA GLU A 266 -9.62 -17.15 4.84
C GLU A 266 -8.47 -17.75 5.67
N TYR A 267 -7.50 -16.93 6.10
CA TYR A 267 -6.36 -17.40 6.88
C TYR A 267 -6.67 -17.40 8.37
N THR A 268 -6.59 -18.56 8.98
CA THR A 268 -6.72 -18.74 10.42
C THR A 268 -5.36 -19.21 10.97
N PRO A 269 -4.46 -18.27 11.33
CA PRO A 269 -3.20 -18.64 11.94
C PRO A 269 -3.44 -19.41 13.24
N ARG A 270 -2.48 -20.23 13.65
CA ARG A 270 -2.57 -21.05 14.88
C ARG A 270 -2.76 -20.22 16.16
N GLY A 271 -2.55 -18.92 16.08
CA GLY A 271 -2.79 -17.96 17.15
C GLY A 271 -3.91 -16.96 16.81
N SER A 272 -3.97 -15.86 17.55
CA SER A 272 -4.83 -14.72 17.21
C SER A 272 -4.12 -13.82 16.20
N ALA A 273 -4.68 -13.62 15.02
CA ALA A 273 -4.22 -12.60 14.08
C ALA A 273 -5.08 -11.35 14.18
N ARG A 274 -4.47 -10.19 13.92
CA ARG A 274 -5.14 -8.91 13.74
C ARG A 274 -4.98 -8.49 12.29
N ASN A 275 -6.10 -8.25 11.61
CA ASN A 275 -6.11 -7.67 10.28
C ASN A 275 -6.23 -6.15 10.39
N ASN A 276 -5.38 -5.42 9.65
CA ASN A 276 -5.46 -3.98 9.46
C ASN A 276 -5.52 -3.71 7.96
N GLU A 277 -6.57 -3.04 7.51
CA GLU A 277 -6.76 -2.69 6.11
C GLU A 277 -6.56 -1.18 5.91
N TYR A 278 -5.93 -0.80 4.81
CA TYR A 278 -5.74 0.59 4.43
C TYR A 278 -5.80 0.73 2.90
N ILE A 279 -6.24 1.90 2.44
CA ILE A 279 -6.27 2.22 1.01
C ILE A 279 -4.85 2.58 0.55
N THR A 280 -4.35 1.82 -0.41
CA THR A 280 -3.06 2.08 -1.06
C THR A 280 -3.16 3.23 -2.07
N ASN A 281 -2.02 3.70 -2.57
CA ASN A 281 -1.97 4.68 -3.66
C ASN A 281 -2.13 4.05 -5.05
N GLN A 282 -2.41 2.76 -5.14
CA GLN A 282 -2.64 2.11 -6.43
C GLN A 282 -4.07 2.30 -6.90
N MET A 283 -4.21 2.73 -8.15
CA MET A 283 -5.48 2.93 -8.82
C MET A 283 -5.55 2.10 -10.08
N THR A 284 -6.47 1.13 -10.11
CA THR A 284 -6.86 0.44 -11.35
C THR A 284 -7.86 1.30 -12.10
N PHE A 285 -7.67 1.48 -13.40
CA PHE A 285 -8.52 2.35 -14.24
C PHE A 285 -8.87 1.74 -15.58
N ILE A 286 -9.96 2.22 -16.16
CA ILE A 286 -10.37 1.92 -17.53
C ILE A 286 -9.81 3.02 -18.43
N GLY A 287 -8.90 2.66 -19.33
CA GLY A 287 -8.27 3.59 -20.29
C GLY A 287 -8.88 3.48 -21.67
N TYR A 288 -9.30 4.59 -22.28
CA TYR A 288 -9.81 4.65 -23.64
C TYR A 288 -8.76 5.13 -24.62
N ASN A 289 -8.53 4.41 -25.70
CA ASN A 289 -7.67 4.85 -26.80
C ASN A 289 -8.38 5.91 -27.65
N THR A 290 -8.08 7.17 -27.40
CA THR A 290 -8.71 8.29 -28.12
C THR A 290 -8.29 8.38 -29.58
N ALA A 291 -7.27 7.65 -30.04
CA ALA A 291 -6.91 7.53 -31.43
C ALA A 291 -7.85 6.57 -32.20
N ASN A 292 -8.59 5.70 -31.51
CA ASN A 292 -9.66 4.91 -32.11
C ASN A 292 -10.82 5.82 -32.53
N PRO A 293 -11.24 5.85 -33.80
CA PRO A 293 -12.35 6.69 -34.28
C PRO A 293 -13.68 6.47 -33.55
N LEU A 294 -13.93 5.28 -32.99
CA LEU A 294 -15.14 4.98 -32.20
C LEU A 294 -15.08 5.62 -30.81
N LEU A 295 -13.89 5.90 -30.29
CA LEU A 295 -13.64 6.46 -28.95
C LEU A 295 -13.13 7.90 -28.98
N SER A 296 -13.03 8.52 -30.16
CA SER A 296 -12.56 9.90 -30.31
C SER A 296 -13.55 10.92 -29.72
N GLY A 297 -14.87 10.64 -29.80
CA GLY A 297 -15.93 11.48 -29.23
C GLY A 297 -15.96 11.48 -27.69
N VAL A 298 -16.06 12.65 -27.08
CA VAL A 298 -16.18 12.77 -25.63
C VAL A 298 -17.50 12.16 -25.14
N GLU A 299 -18.57 12.38 -25.86
CA GLU A 299 -19.91 11.89 -25.57
C GLU A 299 -19.94 10.35 -25.52
N THR A 300 -19.34 9.67 -26.50
CA THR A 300 -19.24 8.20 -26.48
C THR A 300 -18.52 7.71 -25.22
N ARG A 301 -17.38 8.33 -24.84
CA ARG A 301 -16.62 7.91 -23.63
C ARG A 301 -17.39 8.20 -22.34
N GLN A 302 -18.13 9.30 -22.25
CA GLN A 302 -18.99 9.61 -21.09
C GLN A 302 -20.14 8.60 -20.99
N GLY A 303 -20.78 8.26 -22.11
CA GLY A 303 -21.80 7.21 -22.17
C GLY A 303 -21.26 5.88 -21.66
N LEU A 304 -20.08 5.44 -22.16
CA LEU A 304 -19.42 4.22 -21.69
C LEU A 304 -19.12 4.24 -20.19
N SER A 305 -18.69 5.38 -19.65
CA SER A 305 -18.43 5.51 -18.22
C SER A 305 -19.69 5.38 -17.36
N ASN A 306 -20.87 5.76 -17.88
CA ASN A 306 -22.14 5.66 -17.17
C ASN A 306 -22.80 4.28 -17.26
N ILE A 307 -22.23 3.33 -18.01
CA ILE A 307 -22.66 1.93 -18.01
C ILE A 307 -22.03 1.15 -16.86
N VAL A 308 -20.79 1.51 -16.46
CA VAL A 308 -19.99 0.72 -15.54
C VAL A 308 -20.36 1.01 -14.08
N ASP A 309 -20.88 0.00 -13.39
CA ASP A 309 -21.08 0.02 -11.95
C ASP A 309 -19.78 -0.33 -11.20
N LYS A 310 -19.01 0.72 -10.88
CA LYS A 310 -17.71 0.57 -10.22
C LYS A 310 -17.83 0.01 -8.80
N ASP A 311 -18.90 0.36 -8.07
CA ASP A 311 -19.13 -0.15 -6.72
C ASP A 311 -19.44 -1.66 -6.77
N SER A 312 -20.24 -2.11 -7.74
CA SER A 312 -20.50 -3.53 -7.97
C SER A 312 -19.22 -4.29 -8.32
N ILE A 313 -18.37 -3.73 -9.20
CA ILE A 313 -17.09 -4.32 -9.59
C ILE A 313 -16.16 -4.45 -8.38
N VAL A 314 -16.00 -3.39 -7.57
CA VAL A 314 -15.19 -3.43 -6.34
C VAL A 314 -15.68 -4.53 -5.39
N ASN A 315 -16.99 -4.68 -5.25
CA ASN A 315 -17.56 -5.70 -4.37
C ASN A 315 -17.35 -7.14 -4.89
N SER A 316 -17.51 -7.36 -6.21
CA SER A 316 -17.45 -8.70 -6.81
C SER A 316 -16.03 -9.18 -7.11
N THR A 317 -15.11 -8.27 -7.51
CA THR A 317 -13.79 -8.67 -7.99
C THR A 317 -12.69 -8.56 -6.93
N ILE A 318 -12.83 -7.64 -5.98
CA ILE A 318 -11.84 -7.42 -4.91
C ILE A 318 -12.45 -7.49 -3.50
N TYR A 319 -13.62 -8.10 -3.37
CA TYR A 319 -14.26 -8.39 -2.08
C TYR A 319 -14.40 -7.15 -1.18
N SER A 320 -14.75 -5.99 -1.76
CA SER A 320 -14.88 -4.69 -1.08
C SER A 320 -13.56 -4.14 -0.49
N ARG A 321 -12.40 -4.66 -0.88
CA ARG A 321 -11.07 -4.22 -0.41
C ARG A 321 -10.50 -3.05 -1.18
N GLY A 322 -11.32 -2.30 -1.84
CA GLY A 322 -10.98 -1.09 -2.55
C GLY A 322 -12.09 -0.07 -2.41
N LYS A 323 -11.88 1.08 -3.01
CA LYS A 323 -12.88 2.13 -3.08
C LYS A 323 -13.05 2.59 -4.53
N ALA A 324 -14.28 2.54 -5.02
CA ALA A 324 -14.59 3.10 -6.33
C ALA A 324 -14.30 4.60 -6.37
N SER A 325 -13.61 5.06 -7.40
CA SER A 325 -13.31 6.47 -7.60
C SER A 325 -13.54 6.88 -9.06
N ASN A 326 -13.85 8.16 -9.25
CA ASN A 326 -14.00 8.77 -10.57
C ASN A 326 -12.87 9.77 -10.88
N ILE A 327 -11.94 9.95 -9.95
CA ILE A 327 -10.81 10.87 -10.07
C ILE A 327 -9.54 10.17 -9.61
N PRO A 328 -8.39 10.50 -10.21
CA PRO A 328 -7.10 9.89 -9.86
C PRO A 328 -6.51 10.54 -8.59
N ILE A 329 -7.31 10.64 -7.53
CA ILE A 329 -6.90 11.15 -6.23
C ILE A 329 -7.26 10.09 -5.19
N ASN A 330 -6.30 9.73 -4.33
CA ASN A 330 -6.54 8.78 -3.26
C ASN A 330 -7.65 9.29 -2.34
N PRO A 331 -8.68 8.48 -2.03
CA PRO A 331 -9.79 8.88 -1.16
C PRO A 331 -9.39 9.32 0.25
N SER A 332 -8.19 8.97 0.73
CA SER A 332 -7.66 9.44 2.01
C SER A 332 -7.01 10.82 1.92
N SER A 333 -6.73 11.33 0.72
CA SER A 333 -6.09 12.62 0.52
C SER A 333 -6.99 13.79 0.93
N ILE A 334 -6.39 14.84 1.50
CA ILE A 334 -7.09 16.12 1.76
C ILE A 334 -7.57 16.79 0.47
N PHE A 335 -7.03 16.44 -0.68
CA PHE A 335 -7.43 16.95 -1.99
C PHE A 335 -8.58 16.16 -2.63
N TYR A 336 -8.97 15.05 -2.02
CA TYR A 336 -10.08 14.24 -2.53
C TYR A 336 -11.40 14.96 -2.33
N TYR A 337 -12.20 14.99 -3.38
CA TYR A 337 -13.61 15.41 -3.31
C TYR A 337 -14.51 14.32 -3.89
N ASP A 338 -15.61 14.08 -3.24
CA ASP A 338 -16.53 12.99 -3.63
C ASP A 338 -17.23 13.34 -4.95
N THR A 339 -16.96 12.54 -5.97
CA THR A 339 -17.58 12.61 -7.30
C THR A 339 -18.57 11.47 -7.54
N SER A 340 -18.88 10.68 -6.52
CA SER A 340 -19.70 9.45 -6.65
C SER A 340 -21.07 9.70 -7.29
N THR A 341 -21.62 10.91 -7.16
CA THR A 341 -22.91 11.27 -7.76
C THR A 341 -22.84 11.59 -9.25
N LYS A 342 -21.66 11.89 -9.81
CA LYS A 342 -21.51 12.40 -11.19
C LYS A 342 -21.39 11.30 -12.24
N PHE A 343 -20.92 10.11 -11.87
CA PHE A 343 -20.60 9.02 -12.79
C PHE A 343 -21.12 7.68 -12.28
N LYS A 344 -22.35 7.67 -11.77
CA LYS A 344 -23.08 6.43 -11.44
C LYS A 344 -23.65 5.81 -12.71
N PRO A 345 -23.90 4.50 -12.70
CA PRO A 345 -24.65 3.87 -13.77
C PRO A 345 -25.98 4.59 -14.00
N ASP A 346 -26.19 5.02 -15.24
CA ASP A 346 -27.41 5.75 -15.64
C ASP A 346 -27.70 5.46 -17.12
N GLU A 347 -28.69 4.60 -17.36
CA GLU A 347 -29.08 4.17 -18.70
C GLU A 347 -29.64 5.35 -19.53
N ILE A 348 -30.37 6.27 -18.90
CA ILE A 348 -30.96 7.43 -19.58
C ILE A 348 -29.82 8.34 -20.05
N LEU A 349 -28.91 8.69 -19.15
CA LEU A 349 -27.79 9.54 -19.45
C LEU A 349 -26.84 8.86 -20.47
N THR A 350 -26.61 7.57 -20.36
CA THR A 350 -25.84 6.79 -21.34
C THR A 350 -26.44 6.90 -22.73
N THR A 351 -27.76 6.64 -22.86
CA THR A 351 -28.47 6.72 -24.15
C THR A 351 -28.41 8.15 -24.73
N GLN A 352 -28.51 9.16 -23.87
CA GLN A 352 -28.41 10.55 -24.26
C GLN A 352 -27.01 10.90 -24.81
N HIS A 353 -25.96 10.53 -24.08
CA HIS A 353 -24.57 10.72 -24.52
C HIS A 353 -24.27 10.00 -25.83
N LEU A 354 -24.66 8.72 -25.95
CA LEU A 354 -24.45 7.96 -27.17
C LEU A 354 -25.25 8.59 -28.33
N GLY A 355 -26.48 9.06 -28.09
CA GLY A 355 -27.30 9.75 -29.08
C GLY A 355 -26.66 11.06 -29.59
N ASN A 356 -25.98 11.82 -28.73
CA ASN A 356 -25.27 13.04 -29.10
C ASN A 356 -24.14 12.74 -30.12
N ASP A 357 -23.49 11.59 -30.01
CA ASP A 357 -22.51 11.09 -31.00
C ASP A 357 -23.15 10.27 -32.12
N LYS A 358 -24.50 10.37 -32.28
CA LYS A 358 -25.30 9.75 -33.35
C LYS A 358 -25.33 8.19 -33.27
N TRP A 359 -25.06 7.60 -32.14
CA TRP A 359 -25.29 6.18 -31.93
C TRP A 359 -26.76 5.92 -31.60
N GLY A 360 -27.34 4.87 -32.20
CA GLY A 360 -28.69 4.41 -31.92
C GLY A 360 -28.75 2.90 -31.99
N LEU A 361 -29.76 2.29 -31.33
CA LEU A 361 -29.98 0.85 -31.37
C LEU A 361 -30.53 0.44 -32.74
N ASP A 362 -29.94 -0.61 -33.33
CA ASP A 362 -30.53 -1.26 -34.50
C ASP A 362 -31.54 -2.37 -34.10
N ASN A 363 -32.09 -3.05 -35.08
CA ASN A 363 -33.08 -4.13 -34.87
C ASN A 363 -32.52 -5.34 -34.10
N ASP A 364 -31.20 -5.50 -34.07
CA ASP A 364 -30.49 -6.56 -33.33
C ASP A 364 -30.08 -6.13 -31.92
N GLY A 365 -30.49 -4.93 -31.49
CA GLY A 365 -30.20 -4.38 -30.18
C GLY A 365 -28.74 -3.91 -30.02
N LYS A 366 -28.04 -3.61 -31.12
CA LYS A 366 -26.66 -3.12 -31.12
C LYS A 366 -26.63 -1.63 -31.40
N TYR A 367 -25.74 -0.90 -30.69
CA TYR A 367 -25.51 0.50 -31.00
C TYR A 367 -24.75 0.66 -32.30
N VAL A 368 -25.35 1.39 -33.24
CA VAL A 368 -24.83 1.65 -34.57
C VAL A 368 -24.95 3.14 -34.93
N ARG A 369 -24.10 3.61 -35.84
CA ARG A 369 -24.25 4.90 -36.51
C ARG A 369 -23.92 4.79 -37.98
N HIS A 370 -24.37 5.76 -38.75
CA HIS A 370 -24.07 5.87 -40.17
C HIS A 370 -23.09 7.03 -40.43
N VAL A 371 -21.98 6.75 -41.09
CA VAL A 371 -21.03 7.74 -41.53
C VAL A 371 -20.99 7.68 -43.06
N GLY A 372 -21.70 8.61 -43.71
CA GLY A 372 -22.04 8.48 -45.13
C GLY A 372 -22.91 7.24 -45.39
N ALA A 373 -22.50 6.37 -46.33
CA ALA A 373 -23.18 5.12 -46.64
C ALA A 373 -22.75 3.92 -45.76
N GLN A 374 -21.74 4.09 -44.89
CA GLN A 374 -21.21 3.02 -44.05
C GLN A 374 -21.91 2.93 -42.71
N LYS A 375 -22.41 1.73 -42.36
CA LYS A 375 -22.88 1.39 -41.01
C LYS A 375 -21.67 1.04 -40.16
N GLN A 376 -21.49 1.75 -39.07
CA GLN A 376 -20.51 1.45 -38.02
C GLN A 376 -21.25 0.81 -36.83
N VAL A 377 -20.67 -0.24 -36.27
CA VAL A 377 -21.14 -0.85 -35.02
C VAL A 377 -20.24 -0.39 -33.90
N LEU A 378 -20.83 0.02 -32.76
CA LEU A 378 -20.09 0.33 -31.56
C LEU A 378 -19.72 -0.99 -30.89
N GLN A 379 -18.45 -1.37 -30.99
CA GLN A 379 -17.92 -2.61 -30.42
C GLN A 379 -16.46 -2.44 -30.05
N PHE A 380 -15.96 -3.20 -29.04
CA PHE A 380 -14.63 -3.00 -28.51
C PHE A 380 -13.94 -4.31 -28.11
N GLU A 381 -12.61 -4.23 -28.06
CA GLU A 381 -11.73 -5.14 -27.35
C GLU A 381 -11.24 -4.47 -26.08
N ILE A 382 -11.32 -5.15 -24.93
CA ILE A 382 -10.67 -4.72 -23.69
C ILE A 382 -9.37 -5.51 -23.52
N LEU A 383 -8.26 -4.81 -23.52
CA LEU A 383 -6.94 -5.37 -23.29
C LEU A 383 -6.60 -5.35 -21.80
N THR A 384 -6.12 -6.47 -21.25
CA THR A 384 -5.72 -6.57 -19.85
C THR A 384 -4.48 -7.45 -19.65
N ASN A 385 -3.83 -7.32 -18.50
CA ASN A 385 -2.70 -8.16 -18.10
C ASN A 385 -3.20 -9.49 -17.50
N SER A 386 -2.80 -10.61 -18.10
CA SER A 386 -3.17 -11.96 -17.65
C SER A 386 -2.48 -12.40 -16.36
N ASP A 387 -1.37 -11.73 -15.95
CA ASP A 387 -0.65 -12.07 -14.72
C ASP A 387 -1.38 -11.59 -13.45
N SER A 388 -2.46 -10.80 -13.63
CA SER A 388 -3.34 -10.35 -12.55
C SER A 388 -4.76 -10.85 -12.76
N ALA A 389 -5.16 -11.86 -11.98
CA ALA A 389 -6.53 -12.39 -11.99
C ALA A 389 -7.57 -11.30 -11.69
N GLU A 390 -7.24 -10.37 -10.78
CA GLU A 390 -8.08 -9.21 -10.45
C GLU A 390 -8.38 -8.37 -11.68
N LYS A 391 -7.36 -7.97 -12.46
CA LYS A 391 -7.53 -7.14 -13.66
C LYS A 391 -8.31 -7.88 -14.75
N VAL A 392 -8.12 -9.20 -14.88
CA VAL A 392 -8.91 -10.03 -15.81
C VAL A 392 -10.38 -10.05 -15.39
N ASN A 393 -10.67 -10.21 -14.10
CA ASN A 393 -12.03 -10.19 -13.58
C ASN A 393 -12.69 -8.82 -13.79
N ILE A 394 -11.99 -7.73 -13.51
CA ILE A 394 -12.47 -6.37 -13.79
C ILE A 394 -12.78 -6.19 -15.28
N ALA A 395 -11.89 -6.64 -16.16
CA ALA A 395 -12.09 -6.54 -17.62
C ALA A 395 -13.37 -7.29 -18.06
N ASN A 396 -13.59 -8.49 -17.52
CA ASN A 396 -14.77 -9.29 -17.83
C ASN A 396 -16.08 -8.60 -17.36
N GLU A 397 -16.12 -8.08 -16.13
CA GLU A 397 -17.28 -7.34 -15.59
C GLU A 397 -17.61 -6.09 -16.42
N VAL A 398 -16.57 -5.36 -16.87
CA VAL A 398 -16.75 -4.21 -17.77
C VAL A 398 -17.28 -4.64 -19.13
N ALA A 399 -16.70 -5.70 -19.73
CA ALA A 399 -17.15 -6.24 -21.02
C ALA A 399 -18.58 -6.74 -20.98
N ASP A 400 -18.96 -7.43 -19.91
CA ASP A 400 -20.33 -7.90 -19.69
C ASP A 400 -21.31 -6.73 -19.53
N SER A 401 -20.90 -5.67 -18.84
CA SER A 401 -21.72 -4.46 -18.69
C SER A 401 -21.98 -3.79 -20.03
N TYR A 402 -20.95 -3.63 -20.86
CA TYR A 402 -21.08 -3.06 -22.20
C TYR A 402 -21.93 -3.96 -23.12
N THR A 403 -21.69 -5.27 -23.10
CA THR A 403 -22.41 -6.24 -23.94
C THR A 403 -23.90 -6.28 -23.58
N ARG A 404 -24.25 -6.28 -22.30
CA ARG A 404 -25.64 -6.19 -21.82
C ARG A 404 -26.33 -4.89 -22.27
N PHE A 405 -25.59 -3.81 -22.41
CA PHE A 405 -26.10 -2.52 -22.89
C PHE A 405 -26.23 -2.43 -24.43
N GLY A 406 -25.88 -3.50 -25.18
CA GLY A 406 -25.93 -3.54 -26.64
C GLY A 406 -24.65 -3.09 -27.34
N ILE A 407 -23.51 -3.09 -26.63
CA ILE A 407 -22.16 -2.77 -27.15
C ILE A 407 -21.30 -4.05 -27.07
N PRO A 408 -21.21 -4.84 -28.15
CA PRO A 408 -20.44 -6.09 -28.16
C PRO A 408 -19.00 -5.84 -27.75
N THR A 409 -18.54 -6.52 -26.71
CA THR A 409 -17.21 -6.29 -26.15
C THR A 409 -16.55 -7.63 -25.81
N THR A 410 -15.29 -7.78 -26.20
CA THR A 410 -14.46 -8.96 -25.91
C THR A 410 -13.30 -8.59 -25.02
N VAL A 411 -12.74 -9.58 -24.28
CA VAL A 411 -11.56 -9.40 -23.44
C VAL A 411 -10.39 -10.16 -24.05
N THR A 412 -9.24 -9.49 -24.16
CA THR A 412 -7.95 -10.09 -24.50
C THR A 412 -6.99 -9.91 -23.34
N ALA A 413 -6.67 -11.01 -22.64
CA ALA A 413 -5.71 -11.05 -21.56
C ALA A 413 -4.36 -11.55 -22.09
N LEU A 414 -3.29 -10.76 -21.89
CA LEU A 414 -1.93 -11.06 -22.35
C LEU A 414 -0.94 -11.03 -21.19
N PRO A 415 0.16 -11.81 -21.24
CA PRO A 415 1.28 -11.65 -20.32
C PRO A 415 1.79 -10.20 -20.31
N TYR A 416 2.34 -9.76 -19.16
CA TYR A 416 2.67 -8.35 -18.94
C TYR A 416 3.50 -7.71 -20.05
N ASP A 417 4.54 -8.38 -20.54
CA ASP A 417 5.41 -7.83 -21.59
C ASP A 417 4.66 -7.63 -22.92
N GLU A 418 3.78 -8.56 -23.30
CA GLU A 418 2.96 -8.44 -24.51
C GLU A 418 1.88 -7.37 -24.36
N TYR A 419 1.26 -7.31 -23.16
CA TYR A 419 0.31 -6.26 -22.80
C TYR A 419 0.95 -4.87 -22.94
N ILE A 420 2.12 -4.63 -22.35
CA ILE A 420 2.85 -3.36 -22.44
C ILE A 420 3.27 -3.04 -23.87
N ALA A 421 3.71 -4.05 -24.64
CA ALA A 421 4.06 -3.84 -26.04
C ALA A 421 2.86 -3.34 -26.86
N ARG A 422 1.65 -3.90 -26.67
CA ARG A 422 0.42 -3.42 -27.33
C ARG A 422 0.03 -2.02 -26.90
N ILE A 423 0.15 -1.70 -25.60
CA ILE A 423 -0.11 -0.35 -25.07
C ILE A 423 0.82 0.68 -25.71
N ASN A 424 2.14 0.41 -25.75
CA ASN A 424 3.14 1.31 -26.32
C ASN A 424 2.93 1.50 -27.84
N ALA A 425 2.48 0.48 -28.55
CA ALA A 425 2.12 0.53 -29.95
C ALA A 425 0.75 1.21 -30.21
N LYS A 426 0.00 1.58 -29.14
CA LYS A 426 -1.38 2.08 -29.21
C LYS A 426 -2.34 1.15 -29.94
N ASN A 427 -2.07 -0.17 -29.90
CA ASN A 427 -2.86 -1.23 -30.54
C ASN A 427 -3.85 -1.85 -29.55
N TYR A 428 -4.86 -1.07 -29.14
CA TYR A 428 -5.97 -1.47 -28.28
C TYR A 428 -7.14 -0.49 -28.46
N ASP A 429 -8.35 -0.89 -28.06
CA ASP A 429 -9.50 0.01 -27.98
C ASP A 429 -9.63 0.55 -26.55
N ILE A 430 -9.80 -0.36 -25.60
CA ILE A 430 -9.94 -0.08 -24.18
C ILE A 430 -8.89 -0.92 -23.44
N MET A 431 -8.36 -0.43 -22.34
CA MET A 431 -7.45 -1.20 -21.48
C MET A 431 -7.85 -1.11 -20.01
N ILE A 432 -7.55 -2.16 -19.25
CA ILE A 432 -7.50 -2.10 -17.80
C ILE A 432 -6.05 -1.85 -17.40
N GLY A 433 -5.79 -0.65 -16.90
CA GLY A 433 -4.46 -0.20 -16.46
C GLY A 433 -4.39 0.00 -14.96
N GLU A 434 -3.17 0.19 -14.47
CA GLU A 434 -2.90 0.53 -13.07
C GLU A 434 -1.85 1.64 -13.02
N ILE A 435 -2.06 2.58 -12.11
CA ILE A 435 -1.10 3.65 -11.81
C ILE A 435 -0.95 3.77 -10.31
N GLU A 436 0.20 4.25 -9.87
CA GLU A 436 0.37 4.76 -8.53
C GLU A 436 -0.03 6.24 -8.53
N VAL A 437 -1.05 6.56 -7.72
CA VAL A 437 -1.54 7.94 -7.59
C VAL A 437 -0.65 8.65 -6.58
N SER A 438 0.01 9.72 -7.00
CA SER A 438 0.82 10.51 -6.07
C SER A 438 -0.05 11.31 -5.10
N ALA A 439 0.52 11.69 -3.96
CA ALA A 439 -0.16 12.59 -3.01
C ALA A 439 -0.47 13.99 -3.59
N ASN A 440 0.05 14.29 -4.77
CA ASN A 440 -0.05 15.58 -5.45
C ASN A 440 -0.97 15.60 -6.68
N ASN A 441 -1.57 14.49 -7.03
CA ASN A 441 -2.51 14.43 -8.15
C ASN A 441 -3.89 14.92 -7.72
#